data_ca3e81ff82989b57fe9fd4672987d408
#
_entry.id   ca3e81ff82989b57fe9fd4672987d408
#
_cell.length_a   1.000
_cell.length_b   1.000
_cell.length_c   1.000
_cell.angle_alpha   90.00
_cell.angle_beta   90.00
_cell.angle_gamma   90.00
#
_symmetry.space_group_name_H-M   'P 1'
#
loop_
_entity.id
_entity.type
_entity.pdbx_description
1 polymer ?
#
loop_
_entity_poly.entity_id
_entity_poly.type
_entity_poly.pdbx_seq_one_letter_code
_entity_poly.pdbx_strand_id
1 'polypeptide(L)'
;DRSRGLGDVYKRQSYHYLPAARYAEPASEAVQAIEKTFRALGLPFRECITWTTDGFFRETRDMVAYRKAEGCATVEMECAALAACAKKRGAAFGQILYTADSLANAEQHDDRDWGKDSLRKALELCVEVLRMW
;
A
#
# COMPACT_ATOMS: atom_id res chain seq x y z
N ASP A 1 2.65 -10.25 15.70
CA ASP A 1 3.30 -10.39 14.41
C ASP A 1 3.19 -9.12 13.57
N ARG A 2 4.26 -8.72 12.94
CA ARG A 2 4.55 -7.33 12.60
C ARG A 2 3.93 -6.92 11.28
N SER A 3 3.13 -5.86 11.32
CA SER A 3 2.69 -5.11 10.16
C SER A 3 3.90 -4.68 9.34
N ARG A 4 4.03 -5.23 8.17
CA ARG A 4 5.03 -4.82 7.22
C ARG A 4 4.31 -4.34 5.97
N GLY A 5 4.05 -3.05 5.92
CA GLY A 5 3.74 -2.41 4.65
C GLY A 5 4.97 -2.48 3.78
N LEU A 6 5.05 -3.47 2.92
CA LEU A 6 6.26 -3.79 2.20
C LEU A 6 6.06 -3.42 0.73
N GLY A 7 6.56 -2.26 0.36
CA GLY A 7 6.72 -1.91 -1.04
C GLY A 7 7.98 -2.56 -1.62
N ASP A 8 7.94 -2.93 -2.88
CA ASP A 8 9.13 -3.29 -3.63
C ASP A 8 9.96 -2.04 -3.93
N VAL A 9 11.17 -1.95 -3.34
CA VAL A 9 12.06 -0.80 -3.52
C VAL A 9 12.72 -0.75 -4.90
N TYR A 10 12.37 -1.64 -5.82
CA TYR A 10 12.84 -1.60 -7.20
C TYR A 10 12.26 -0.43 -8.02
N LYS A 11 11.39 0.39 -7.46
CA LYS A 11 10.98 1.63 -8.09
C LYS A 11 12.12 2.64 -8.06
N ARG A 12 12.55 3.12 -9.21
CA ARG A 12 13.65 4.10 -9.40
C ARG A 12 13.58 5.27 -8.40
N GLN A 13 12.39 5.77 -8.09
CA GLN A 13 12.18 6.93 -7.24
C GLN A 13 12.64 6.71 -5.79
N SER A 14 12.54 5.49 -5.26
CA SER A 14 12.96 5.18 -3.89
C SER A 14 14.47 5.33 -3.70
N TYR A 15 15.28 5.04 -4.72
CA TYR A 15 16.73 5.15 -4.67
C TYR A 15 17.25 6.58 -4.55
N HIS A 16 16.43 7.58 -4.85
CA HIS A 16 16.81 8.98 -4.63
C HIS A 16 16.80 9.37 -3.15
N TYR A 17 16.16 8.60 -2.31
CA TYR A 17 15.93 8.90 -0.89
C TYR A 17 16.65 7.96 0.06
N LEU A 18 16.68 6.67 -0.25
CA LEU A 18 17.24 5.62 0.61
C LEU A 18 18.15 4.67 -0.18
N PRO A 19 19.11 4.00 0.49
CA PRO A 19 19.86 2.90 -0.10
C PRO A 19 18.91 1.81 -0.62
N ALA A 20 19.36 1.08 -1.64
CA ALA A 20 18.61 -0.03 -2.20
C ALA A 20 18.28 -1.08 -1.12
N ALA A 21 17.01 -1.42 -0.99
CA ALA A 21 16.53 -2.42 -0.06
C ALA A 21 15.33 -3.18 -0.67
N ARG A 22 15.08 -4.40 -0.19
CA ARG A 22 13.96 -5.21 -0.69
C ARG A 22 12.60 -4.60 -0.32
N TYR A 23 12.54 -3.95 0.84
CA TYR A 23 11.31 -3.44 1.41
C TYR A 23 11.46 -1.98 1.86
N ALA A 24 10.42 -1.20 1.66
CA ALA A 24 10.22 0.10 2.29
C ALA A 24 9.13 -0.05 3.37
N GLU A 25 9.46 0.32 4.60
CA GLU A 25 8.52 0.20 5.72
C GLU A 25 7.89 1.55 6.02
N PRO A 26 6.56 1.61 6.17
CA PRO A 26 5.89 2.80 6.70
C PRO A 26 6.28 3.04 8.17
N ALA A 27 5.97 4.22 8.68
CA ALA A 27 6.21 4.56 10.06
C ALA A 27 5.28 3.73 10.98
N SER A 28 5.84 3.09 12.00
CA SER A 28 5.07 2.24 12.91
C SER A 28 3.96 3.00 13.64
N GLU A 29 4.21 4.26 14.02
CA GLU A 29 3.21 5.13 14.63
C GLU A 29 2.05 5.44 13.69
N ALA A 30 2.30 5.61 12.39
CA ALA A 30 1.25 5.83 11.40
C ALA A 30 0.38 4.58 11.21
N VAL A 31 1.00 3.41 11.15
CA VAL A 31 0.28 2.13 11.06
C VAL A 31 -0.60 1.92 12.29
N GLN A 32 -0.07 2.14 13.49
CA GLN A 32 -0.82 2.02 14.74
C GLN A 32 -2.00 3.00 14.82
N ALA A 33 -1.83 4.23 14.33
CA ALA A 33 -2.92 5.22 14.28
C ALA A 33 -4.04 4.77 13.33
N ILE A 34 -3.69 4.22 12.16
CA ILE A 34 -4.65 3.64 11.21
C ILE A 34 -5.41 2.50 11.87
N GLU A 35 -4.72 1.53 12.45
CA GLU A 35 -5.34 0.39 13.14
C GLU A 35 -6.30 0.82 14.25
N LYS A 36 -5.83 1.72 15.15
CA LYS A 36 -6.63 2.25 16.24
C LYS A 36 -7.92 2.88 15.72
N THR A 37 -7.82 3.68 14.66
CA THR A 37 -8.98 4.34 14.05
C THR A 37 -9.96 3.34 13.47
N PHE A 38 -9.48 2.36 12.70
CA PHE A 38 -10.34 1.34 12.10
C PHE A 38 -11.05 0.50 13.16
N ARG A 39 -10.36 0.12 14.24
CA ARG A 39 -10.96 -0.59 15.38
C ARG A 39 -12.03 0.25 16.07
N ALA A 40 -11.76 1.54 16.33
CA ALA A 40 -12.70 2.45 16.97
C ALA A 40 -13.97 2.67 16.13
N LEU A 41 -13.85 2.67 14.80
CA LEU A 41 -14.97 2.80 13.86
C LEU A 41 -15.67 1.46 13.56
N GLY A 42 -15.19 0.34 14.11
CA GLY A 42 -15.74 -0.98 13.82
C GLY A 42 -15.57 -1.42 12.37
N LEU A 43 -14.57 -0.87 11.64
CA LEU A 43 -14.33 -1.18 10.26
C LEU A 43 -13.43 -2.42 10.12
N PRO A 44 -13.78 -3.37 9.25
CA PRO A 44 -12.90 -4.49 8.95
C PRO A 44 -11.67 -4.01 8.17
N PHE A 45 -10.50 -4.50 8.55
CA PHE A 45 -9.26 -4.22 7.84
C PHE A 45 -8.31 -5.41 7.94
N ARG A 46 -7.32 -5.44 7.09
CA ARG A 46 -6.22 -6.38 7.13
C ARG A 46 -4.92 -5.66 6.80
N GLU A 47 -3.91 -5.84 7.61
CA GLU A 47 -2.55 -5.49 7.22
C GLU A 47 -2.05 -6.46 6.15
N CYS A 48 -1.33 -5.92 5.18
CA CYS A 48 -0.79 -6.73 4.10
C CYS A 48 0.50 -6.15 3.53
N ILE A 49 1.23 -7.01 2.84
CA ILE A 49 2.33 -6.60 1.99
C ILE A 49 1.74 -6.10 0.67
N THR A 50 2.16 -4.94 0.22
CA THR A 50 1.85 -4.44 -1.12
C THR A 50 3.09 -4.51 -2.03
N TRP A 51 2.87 -4.71 -3.30
CA TRP A 51 3.88 -4.61 -4.32
C TRP A 51 3.75 -3.24 -5.01
N THR A 52 4.81 -2.41 -4.94
CA THR A 52 4.88 -1.18 -5.72
C THR A 52 5.48 -1.48 -7.08
N THR A 53 4.68 -1.38 -8.14
CA THR A 53 5.14 -1.58 -9.53
C THR A 53 5.51 -0.26 -10.19
N ASP A 54 6.40 -0.29 -11.19
CA ASP A 54 6.75 0.87 -12.00
C ASP A 54 5.73 1.18 -13.10
N GLY A 55 4.88 0.22 -13.44
CA GLY A 55 3.85 0.36 -14.47
C GLY A 55 2.94 -0.86 -14.53
N PHE A 56 1.66 -0.63 -14.77
CA PHE A 56 0.65 -1.69 -14.87
C PHE A 56 0.99 -2.75 -15.94
N PHE A 57 1.69 -2.37 -17.02
CA PHE A 57 2.15 -3.29 -18.05
C PHE A 57 3.25 -4.25 -17.58
N ARG A 58 3.80 -4.04 -16.38
CA ARG A 58 4.73 -4.96 -15.70
C ARG A 58 4.02 -6.04 -14.89
N GLU A 59 2.72 -5.97 -14.74
CA GLU A 59 1.89 -6.91 -14.00
C GLU A 59 1.59 -8.16 -14.84
N THR A 60 2.65 -8.81 -15.35
CA THR A 60 2.55 -10.06 -16.09
C THR A 60 2.11 -11.20 -15.18
N ARG A 61 1.55 -12.28 -15.76
CA ARG A 61 1.13 -13.47 -15.01
C ARG A 61 2.23 -14.04 -14.11
N ASP A 62 3.45 -14.14 -14.63
CA ASP A 62 4.58 -14.67 -13.89
C ASP A 62 4.97 -13.74 -12.74
N MET A 63 4.95 -12.43 -12.96
CA MET A 63 5.25 -11.44 -11.91
C MET A 63 4.18 -11.46 -10.82
N VAL A 64 2.90 -11.52 -11.18
CA VAL A 64 1.80 -11.65 -10.22
C VAL A 64 1.95 -12.94 -9.39
N ALA A 65 2.24 -14.07 -10.03
CA ALA A 65 2.47 -15.34 -9.32
C ALA A 65 3.67 -15.24 -8.36
N TYR A 66 4.77 -14.65 -8.81
CA TYR A 66 5.96 -14.44 -8.00
C TYR A 66 5.67 -13.56 -6.77
N ARG A 67 4.97 -12.42 -6.96
CA ARG A 67 4.63 -11.51 -5.85
C ARG A 67 3.62 -12.12 -4.87
N LYS A 68 2.67 -12.89 -5.35
CA LYS A 68 1.78 -13.68 -4.49
C LYS A 68 2.55 -14.68 -3.63
N ALA A 69 3.54 -15.38 -4.21
CA ALA A 69 4.38 -16.30 -3.47
C ALA A 69 5.23 -15.62 -2.38
N GLU A 70 5.58 -14.33 -2.56
CA GLU A 70 6.22 -13.51 -1.54
C GLU A 70 5.26 -12.98 -0.47
N GLY A 71 3.95 -13.23 -0.58
CA GLY A 71 2.94 -12.79 0.36
C GLY A 71 2.31 -11.43 0.04
N CYS A 72 2.59 -10.85 -1.13
CA CYS A 72 1.91 -9.61 -1.55
C CYS A 72 0.42 -9.88 -1.78
N ALA A 73 -0.41 -9.06 -1.17
CA ALA A 73 -1.87 -9.15 -1.29
C ALA A 73 -2.44 -8.07 -2.22
N THR A 74 -1.69 -7.00 -2.44
CA THR A 74 -2.08 -5.86 -3.27
C THR A 74 -0.93 -5.43 -4.17
N VAL A 75 -1.26 -4.69 -5.22
CA VAL A 75 -0.32 -3.99 -6.10
C VAL A 75 -0.76 -2.53 -6.21
N GLU A 76 0.19 -1.63 -6.25
CA GLU A 76 0.01 -0.19 -6.37
C GLU A 76 1.29 0.43 -6.95
N MET A 77 1.36 1.74 -7.11
CA MET A 77 2.46 2.39 -7.83
C MET A 77 3.24 3.45 -7.04
N GLU A 78 2.89 3.75 -5.80
CA GLU A 78 3.40 4.90 -5.05
C GLU A 78 4.04 4.59 -3.69
N CYS A 79 3.60 3.55 -3.00
CA CYS A 79 3.90 3.29 -1.59
C CYS A 79 5.39 3.29 -1.27
N ALA A 80 6.19 2.54 -2.01
CA ALA A 80 7.63 2.44 -1.76
C ALA A 80 8.34 3.80 -1.89
N ALA A 81 7.96 4.59 -2.90
CA ALA A 81 8.55 5.91 -3.13
C ALA A 81 8.15 6.92 -2.05
N LEU A 82 6.87 6.93 -1.65
CA LEU A 82 6.37 7.81 -0.61
C LEU A 82 6.95 7.45 0.76
N ALA A 83 7.02 6.17 1.10
CA ALA A 83 7.65 5.70 2.34
C ALA A 83 9.14 6.08 2.41
N ALA A 84 9.88 5.89 1.32
CA ALA A 84 11.29 6.27 1.24
C ALA A 84 11.48 7.79 1.37
N CYS A 85 10.68 8.57 0.68
CA CYS A 85 10.71 10.03 0.76
C CYS A 85 10.39 10.54 2.18
N ALA A 86 9.31 10.02 2.79
CA ALA A 86 8.90 10.37 4.14
C ALA A 86 10.01 10.07 5.15
N LYS A 87 10.57 8.86 5.10
CA LYS A 87 11.69 8.45 5.98
C LYS A 87 12.89 9.38 5.83
N LYS A 88 13.27 9.75 4.61
CA LYS A 88 14.36 10.71 4.35
C LYS A 88 14.07 12.08 4.95
N ARG A 89 12.82 12.50 5.00
CA ARG A 89 12.39 13.81 5.51
C ARG A 89 12.02 13.81 7.00
N GLY A 90 12.12 12.66 7.68
CA GLY A 90 11.70 12.52 9.07
C GLY A 90 10.19 12.69 9.27
N ALA A 91 9.40 12.40 8.24
CA ALA A 91 7.95 12.42 8.30
C ALA A 91 7.38 11.01 8.50
N ALA A 92 6.29 10.90 9.26
CA ALA A 92 5.56 9.66 9.37
C ALA A 92 4.71 9.42 8.11
N PHE A 93 4.72 8.18 7.63
CA PHE A 93 3.93 7.75 6.48
C PHE A 93 3.20 6.45 6.80
N GLY A 94 1.91 6.41 6.54
CA GLY A 94 1.09 5.22 6.53
C GLY A 94 0.19 5.23 5.31
N GLN A 95 -0.32 4.07 4.92
CA GLN A 95 -1.15 3.94 3.72
C GLN A 95 -2.39 3.10 4.00
N ILE A 96 -3.52 3.60 3.52
CA ILE A 96 -4.79 2.88 3.45
C ILE A 96 -5.02 2.52 1.99
N LEU A 97 -5.22 1.24 1.74
CA LEU A 97 -5.55 0.74 0.41
C LEU A 97 -7.01 0.29 0.36
N TYR A 98 -7.65 0.56 -0.75
CA TYR A 98 -8.96 0.02 -1.09
C TYR A 98 -8.91 -0.56 -2.50
N THR A 99 -9.78 -1.51 -2.79
CA THR A 99 -9.76 -2.18 -4.10
C THR A 99 -10.34 -1.30 -5.19
N ALA A 100 -9.54 -1.03 -6.22
CA ALA A 100 -9.98 -0.36 -7.45
C ALA A 100 -10.30 -1.38 -8.54
N ASP A 101 -9.44 -2.38 -8.69
CA ASP A 101 -9.57 -3.48 -9.64
C ASP A 101 -9.10 -4.80 -9.01
N SER A 102 -9.09 -5.89 -9.75
CA SER A 102 -8.64 -7.18 -9.24
C SER A 102 -7.85 -7.97 -10.28
N LEU A 103 -6.66 -8.40 -9.87
CA LEU A 103 -5.80 -9.35 -10.58
C LEU A 103 -5.94 -10.78 -10.02
N ALA A 104 -6.95 -11.04 -9.20
CA ALA A 104 -7.12 -12.35 -8.56
C ALA A 104 -7.37 -13.46 -9.58
N ASN A 105 -8.08 -13.14 -10.67
CA ASN A 105 -8.24 -14.01 -11.84
C ASN A 105 -7.53 -13.36 -13.03
N ALA A 106 -6.40 -13.93 -13.44
CA ALA A 106 -5.60 -13.40 -14.57
C ALA A 106 -6.30 -13.52 -15.94
N GLU A 107 -7.41 -14.26 -16.02
CA GLU A 107 -8.19 -14.44 -17.26
C GLU A 107 -9.34 -13.45 -17.38
N GLN A 108 -9.80 -12.87 -16.28
CA GLN A 108 -10.89 -11.90 -16.23
C GLN A 108 -10.47 -10.71 -15.37
N HIS A 109 -10.24 -9.58 -16.02
CA HIS A 109 -10.01 -8.31 -15.34
C HIS A 109 -11.34 -7.77 -14.83
N ASP A 110 -11.38 -7.41 -13.54
CA ASP A 110 -12.51 -6.75 -12.88
C ASP A 110 -12.08 -5.32 -12.50
N ASP A 111 -12.55 -4.33 -13.23
CA ASP A 111 -12.14 -2.93 -13.08
C ASP A 111 -12.83 -2.21 -11.91
N ARG A 112 -13.92 -2.78 -11.36
CA ARG A 112 -14.67 -2.23 -10.21
C ARG A 112 -14.87 -0.73 -10.27
N ASP A 113 -15.12 -0.19 -11.47
CA ASP A 113 -15.25 1.25 -11.74
C ASP A 113 -14.06 2.07 -11.23
N TRP A 114 -12.86 1.46 -11.19
CA TRP A 114 -11.61 2.06 -10.72
C TRP A 114 -11.70 2.67 -9.31
N GLY A 115 -12.58 2.13 -8.46
CA GLY A 115 -12.73 2.52 -7.07
C GLY A 115 -13.31 3.91 -6.83
N LYS A 116 -13.99 4.51 -7.81
CA LYS A 116 -14.53 5.88 -7.70
C LYS A 116 -15.42 6.08 -6.48
N ASP A 117 -16.30 5.11 -6.19
CA ASP A 117 -17.20 5.19 -5.04
C ASP A 117 -16.46 5.10 -3.69
N SER A 118 -15.28 4.52 -3.70
CA SER A 118 -14.46 4.32 -2.50
C SER A 118 -13.55 5.52 -2.18
N LEU A 119 -13.26 6.37 -3.17
CA LEU A 119 -12.31 7.48 -3.04
C LEU A 119 -12.68 8.44 -1.91
N ARG A 120 -13.94 8.86 -1.88
CA ARG A 120 -14.43 9.79 -0.85
C ARG A 120 -14.32 9.19 0.55
N LYS A 121 -14.75 7.94 0.71
CA LYS A 121 -14.65 7.22 1.98
C LYS A 121 -13.20 7.07 2.44
N ALA A 122 -12.29 6.74 1.50
CA ALA A 122 -10.88 6.64 1.82
C ALA A 122 -10.30 7.98 2.33
N LEU A 123 -10.68 9.10 1.70
CA LEU A 123 -10.26 10.44 2.15
C LEU A 123 -10.81 10.77 3.54
N GLU A 124 -12.09 10.51 3.78
CA GLU A 124 -12.73 10.71 5.09
C GLU A 124 -12.02 9.89 6.17
N LEU A 125 -11.66 8.63 5.89
CA LEU A 125 -10.89 7.78 6.81
C LEU A 125 -9.49 8.35 7.09
N CYS A 126 -8.79 8.87 6.10
CA CYS A 126 -7.49 9.53 6.32
C CYS A 126 -7.63 10.73 7.28
N VAL A 127 -8.69 11.53 7.14
CA VAL A 127 -8.98 12.65 8.06
C VAL A 127 -9.24 12.14 9.48
N GLU A 128 -10.03 11.08 9.64
CA GLU A 128 -10.28 10.49 10.97
C GLU A 128 -9.00 9.92 11.60
N VAL A 129 -8.13 9.29 10.83
CA VAL A 129 -6.82 8.85 11.33
C VAL A 129 -6.02 10.02 11.89
N LEU A 130 -5.96 11.14 11.16
CA LEU A 130 -5.24 12.34 11.61
C LEU A 130 -5.86 12.98 12.86
N ARG A 131 -7.17 12.87 13.06
CA ARG A 131 -7.85 13.37 14.27
C ARG A 131 -7.58 12.52 15.51
N MET A 132 -7.33 11.23 15.29
CA MET A 132 -7.12 10.26 16.36
C MET A 132 -5.65 9.93 16.62
N TRP A 133 -4.78 10.53 15.85
CA TRP A 133 -3.31 10.37 15.93
C TRP A 133 -2.66 10.88 17.23
#